data_79ad4d878fedde5e6ef826f0f7f3f47b
#
_entry.id   79ad4d878fedde5e6ef826f0f7f3f47b
#
_cell.length_a   1.000
_cell.length_b   1.000
_cell.length_c   1.000
_cell.angle_alpha   90.00
_cell.angle_beta   90.00
_cell.angle_gamma   90.00
#
_symmetry.space_group_name_H-M   'P 1'
#
loop_
_entity.id
_entity.type
_entity.pdbx_description
1 polymer ?
#
loop_
_entity_poly.entity_id
_entity_poly.type
_entity_poly.pdbx_seq_one_letter_code
_entity_poly.pdbx_strand_id
1 'polypeptide(L)'
;MCIRDSREKIASLQRTSALLRKANQRIEGLDKMISDLNGQLAEKTGEIERLRGELAQMGLEVKTLTETVAERSAEVETLSGEKTELENQLNTVYYIVGAEKELRDAQIINKQGFIGRTLTANQKGRLDSFTQADARLLTEVPVGQKRVTVVTTHPEDSYRLEGDGKVVSRLVITDPARFWESSKVLIISYK
;
A
#
# COMPACT_ATOMS: atom_id res chain seq x y z
N MET A 1 -87.60 -4.07 -68.64
CA MET A 1 -86.37 -3.28 -68.29
C MET A 1 -85.99 -3.38 -66.79
N CYS A 2 -86.88 -3.69 -65.85
CA CYS A 2 -86.62 -3.71 -64.37
C CYS A 2 -85.87 -4.91 -63.81
N ILE A 3 -85.96 -6.12 -64.41
CA ILE A 3 -85.37 -7.33 -63.81
C ILE A 3 -83.84 -7.37 -63.96
N ARG A 4 -83.28 -6.85 -65.05
CA ARG A 4 -81.84 -6.81 -65.30
C ARG A 4 -81.15 -5.81 -64.39
N ASP A 5 -81.72 -4.65 -64.18
CA ASP A 5 -81.21 -3.57 -63.32
C ASP A 5 -81.19 -4.00 -61.82
N SER A 6 -82.22 -4.74 -61.41
CA SER A 6 -82.29 -5.31 -60.05
C SER A 6 -81.24 -6.37 -59.81
N ARG A 7 -80.90 -7.22 -60.79
CA ARG A 7 -79.86 -8.22 -60.68
C ARG A 7 -78.46 -7.57 -60.59
N GLU A 8 -78.21 -6.52 -61.37
CA GLU A 8 -76.94 -5.77 -61.29
C GLU A 8 -76.77 -5.06 -59.93
N LYS A 9 -77.81 -4.48 -59.37
CA LYS A 9 -77.84 -3.88 -58.04
C LYS A 9 -77.63 -4.90 -56.95
N ILE A 10 -78.18 -6.09 -56.99
CA ILE A 10 -78.01 -7.19 -56.09
C ILE A 10 -76.50 -7.67 -56.13
N ALA A 11 -75.94 -7.85 -57.32
CA ALA A 11 -74.57 -8.25 -57.50
C ALA A 11 -73.57 -7.18 -56.95
N SER A 12 -73.92 -5.89 -57.16
CA SER A 12 -73.13 -4.78 -56.60
C SER A 12 -73.17 -4.78 -55.05
N LEU A 13 -74.38 -4.93 -54.45
CA LEU A 13 -74.58 -5.03 -53.02
C LEU A 13 -73.80 -6.21 -52.39
N GLN A 14 -73.83 -7.38 -53.08
CA GLN A 14 -73.04 -8.56 -52.61
C GLN A 14 -71.55 -8.30 -52.63
N ARG A 15 -71.00 -7.64 -53.67
CA ARG A 15 -69.61 -7.26 -53.76
C ARG A 15 -69.25 -6.27 -52.63
N THR A 16 -70.02 -5.24 -52.41
CA THR A 16 -69.82 -4.24 -51.37
C THR A 16 -69.90 -4.87 -50.00
N SER A 17 -70.85 -5.78 -49.74
CA SER A 17 -70.96 -6.53 -48.49
C SER A 17 -69.69 -7.41 -48.23
N ALA A 18 -69.18 -8.09 -49.28
CA ALA A 18 -67.97 -8.87 -49.19
C ALA A 18 -66.73 -8.02 -48.88
N LEU A 19 -66.60 -6.85 -49.51
CA LEU A 19 -65.55 -5.88 -49.22
C LEU A 19 -65.64 -5.35 -47.79
N LEU A 20 -66.82 -5.03 -47.31
CA LEU A 20 -67.08 -4.57 -45.95
C LEU A 20 -66.63 -5.61 -44.90
N ARG A 21 -67.04 -6.89 -45.12
CA ARG A 21 -66.64 -7.99 -44.27
C ARG A 21 -65.09 -8.12 -44.20
N LYS A 22 -64.45 -8.02 -45.36
CA LYS A 22 -62.97 -8.07 -45.42
C LYS A 22 -62.29 -6.87 -44.76
N ALA A 23 -62.90 -5.69 -44.88
CA ALA A 23 -62.44 -4.49 -44.18
C ALA A 23 -62.56 -4.63 -42.64
N ASN A 24 -63.73 -5.13 -42.17
CA ASN A 24 -63.94 -5.37 -40.73
C ASN A 24 -62.99 -6.39 -40.16
N GLN A 25 -62.68 -7.50 -40.84
CA GLN A 25 -61.71 -8.48 -40.43
C GLN A 25 -60.26 -7.88 -40.32
N ARG A 26 -59.93 -6.96 -41.26
CA ARG A 26 -58.67 -6.23 -41.18
C ARG A 26 -58.60 -5.28 -39.99
N ILE A 27 -59.73 -4.57 -39.70
CA ILE A 27 -59.85 -3.67 -38.55
C ILE A 27 -59.64 -4.46 -37.23
N GLU A 28 -60.36 -5.59 -37.08
CA GLU A 28 -60.23 -6.47 -35.91
C GLU A 28 -58.82 -7.00 -35.76
N GLY A 29 -58.16 -7.34 -36.89
CA GLY A 29 -56.69 -7.74 -36.86
C GLY A 29 -55.82 -6.62 -36.44
N LEU A 30 -55.99 -5.41 -36.89
CA LEU A 30 -55.24 -4.22 -36.51
C LEU A 30 -55.49 -3.84 -35.05
N ASP A 31 -56.71 -3.92 -34.55
CA ASP A 31 -57.02 -3.65 -33.13
C ASP A 31 -56.35 -4.63 -32.22
N LYS A 32 -56.28 -5.91 -32.58
CA LYS A 32 -55.46 -6.90 -31.86
C LYS A 32 -53.99 -6.52 -31.84
N MET A 33 -53.43 -6.19 -33.01
CA MET A 33 -52.00 -5.79 -33.09
C MET A 33 -51.71 -4.53 -32.25
N ILE A 34 -52.60 -3.55 -32.26
CA ILE A 34 -52.49 -2.34 -31.43
C ILE A 34 -52.53 -2.70 -29.94
N SER A 35 -53.43 -3.59 -29.53
CA SER A 35 -53.53 -4.06 -28.16
C SER A 35 -52.24 -4.78 -27.70
N ASP A 36 -51.71 -5.68 -28.53
CA ASP A 36 -50.48 -6.42 -28.26
C ASP A 36 -49.26 -5.49 -28.18
N LEU A 37 -49.15 -4.53 -29.11
CA LEU A 37 -48.10 -3.52 -29.11
C LEU A 37 -48.16 -2.62 -27.88
N ASN A 38 -49.33 -2.19 -27.47
CA ASN A 38 -49.53 -1.40 -26.26
C ASN A 38 -49.12 -2.19 -25.01
N GLY A 39 -49.42 -3.49 -24.95
CA GLY A 39 -48.97 -4.39 -23.89
C GLY A 39 -47.44 -4.49 -23.83
N GLN A 40 -46.80 -4.72 -24.98
CA GLN A 40 -45.33 -4.76 -25.07
C GLN A 40 -44.68 -3.43 -24.69
N LEU A 41 -45.30 -2.31 -25.09
CA LEU A 41 -44.79 -0.98 -24.76
C LEU A 41 -44.86 -0.71 -23.27
N ALA A 42 -45.95 -1.12 -22.60
CA ALA A 42 -46.08 -1.02 -21.14
C ALA A 42 -45.03 -1.88 -20.42
N GLU A 43 -44.81 -3.12 -20.87
CA GLU A 43 -43.79 -4.02 -20.33
C GLU A 43 -42.39 -3.41 -20.47
N LYS A 44 -42.02 -2.95 -21.66
CA LYS A 44 -40.74 -2.31 -21.91
C LYS A 44 -40.53 -1.02 -21.13
N THR A 45 -41.59 -0.25 -20.94
CA THR A 45 -41.52 0.95 -20.09
C THR A 45 -41.20 0.59 -18.64
N GLY A 46 -41.89 -0.44 -18.10
CA GLY A 46 -41.60 -0.94 -16.76
C GLY A 46 -40.15 -1.48 -16.60
N GLU A 47 -39.66 -2.20 -17.62
CA GLU A 47 -38.29 -2.68 -17.66
C GLU A 47 -37.24 -1.53 -17.63
N ILE A 48 -37.50 -0.47 -18.42
CA ILE A 48 -36.67 0.73 -18.45
C ILE A 48 -36.63 1.42 -17.08
N GLU A 49 -37.78 1.56 -16.41
CA GLU A 49 -37.80 2.19 -15.08
C GLU A 49 -37.06 1.37 -14.03
N ARG A 50 -37.22 0.05 -14.07
CA ARG A 50 -36.45 -0.86 -13.20
C ARG A 50 -34.94 -0.72 -13.43
N LEU A 51 -34.49 -0.78 -14.68
CA LEU A 51 -33.08 -0.64 -15.06
C LEU A 51 -32.50 0.73 -14.67
N ARG A 52 -33.29 1.80 -14.77
CA ARG A 52 -32.90 3.13 -14.31
C ARG A 52 -32.70 3.17 -12.80
N GLY A 53 -33.55 2.49 -12.03
CA GLY A 53 -33.42 2.35 -10.58
C GLY A 53 -32.13 1.59 -10.19
N GLU A 54 -31.91 0.46 -10.85
CA GLU A 54 -30.66 -0.33 -10.63
C GLU A 54 -29.40 0.48 -10.98
N LEU A 55 -29.42 1.20 -12.10
CA LEU A 55 -28.29 2.06 -12.50
C LEU A 55 -28.02 3.17 -11.47
N ALA A 56 -29.06 3.80 -10.93
CA ALA A 56 -28.91 4.82 -9.89
C ALA A 56 -28.31 4.23 -8.61
N GLN A 57 -28.76 3.05 -8.19
CA GLN A 57 -28.20 2.36 -7.03
C GLN A 57 -26.74 1.98 -7.24
N MET A 58 -26.40 1.39 -8.39
CA MET A 58 -25.00 1.08 -8.74
C MET A 58 -24.11 2.33 -8.76
N GLY A 59 -24.65 3.46 -9.23
CA GLY A 59 -23.93 4.75 -9.19
C GLY A 59 -23.60 5.20 -7.78
N LEU A 60 -24.49 5.01 -6.82
CA LEU A 60 -24.24 5.28 -5.40
C LEU A 60 -23.20 4.33 -4.81
N GLU A 61 -23.27 3.05 -5.14
CA GLU A 61 -22.26 2.06 -4.67
C GLU A 61 -20.87 2.37 -5.21
N VAL A 62 -20.75 2.72 -6.49
CA VAL A 62 -19.46 3.12 -7.09
C VAL A 62 -18.90 4.35 -6.38
N LYS A 63 -19.75 5.33 -6.05
CA LYS A 63 -19.32 6.53 -5.31
C LYS A 63 -18.79 6.16 -3.94
N THR A 64 -19.53 5.38 -3.15
CA THR A 64 -19.08 4.97 -1.79
C THR A 64 -17.82 4.12 -1.82
N LEU A 65 -17.71 3.21 -2.80
CA LEU A 65 -16.49 2.42 -2.98
C LEU A 65 -15.29 3.30 -3.35
N THR A 66 -15.48 4.28 -4.21
CA THR A 66 -14.41 5.22 -4.60
C THR A 66 -13.93 6.05 -3.41
N GLU A 67 -14.84 6.54 -2.57
CA GLU A 67 -14.52 7.25 -1.34
C GLU A 67 -13.75 6.34 -0.37
N THR A 68 -14.22 5.10 -0.17
CA THR A 68 -13.54 4.12 0.68
C THR A 68 -12.14 3.78 0.18
N VAL A 69 -11.96 3.61 -1.13
CA VAL A 69 -10.63 3.37 -1.74
C VAL A 69 -9.70 4.55 -1.51
N ALA A 70 -10.20 5.79 -1.64
CA ALA A 70 -9.40 6.98 -1.39
C ALA A 70 -8.96 7.08 0.08
N GLU A 71 -9.86 6.81 1.04
CA GLU A 71 -9.53 6.78 2.47
C GLU A 71 -8.50 5.71 2.80
N ARG A 72 -8.69 4.48 2.29
CA ARG A 72 -7.75 3.37 2.52
C ARG A 72 -6.39 3.63 1.88
N SER A 73 -6.35 4.26 0.72
CA SER A 73 -5.09 4.64 0.08
C SER A 73 -4.30 5.65 0.92
N ALA A 74 -4.96 6.65 1.49
CA ALA A 74 -4.34 7.62 2.38
C ALA A 74 -3.85 6.96 3.69
N GLU A 75 -4.62 6.03 4.26
CA GLU A 75 -4.22 5.25 5.44
C GLU A 75 -2.97 4.40 5.16
N VAL A 76 -2.92 3.71 4.02
CA VAL A 76 -1.76 2.91 3.60
C VAL A 76 -0.51 3.78 3.41
N GLU A 77 -0.65 4.96 2.83
CA GLU A 77 0.47 5.89 2.66
C GLU A 77 1.02 6.37 4.02
N THR A 78 0.12 6.72 4.95
CA THR A 78 0.49 7.12 6.32
C THR A 78 1.22 6.00 7.05
N LEU A 79 0.64 4.79 7.07
CA LEU A 79 1.25 3.61 7.72
C LEU A 79 2.58 3.21 7.09
N SER A 80 2.73 3.35 5.78
CA SER A 80 3.99 3.10 5.08
C SER A 80 5.07 4.11 5.48
N GLY A 81 4.70 5.39 5.64
CA GLY A 81 5.58 6.43 6.15
C GLY A 81 6.02 6.15 7.60
N GLU A 82 5.07 5.86 8.49
CA GLU A 82 5.35 5.51 9.89
C GLU A 82 6.26 4.28 10.00
N LYS A 83 5.97 3.24 9.22
CA LYS A 83 6.81 2.04 9.17
C LYS A 83 8.24 2.37 8.78
N THR A 84 8.44 3.17 7.73
CA THR A 84 9.77 3.57 7.26
C THR A 84 10.52 4.36 8.33
N GLU A 85 9.84 5.28 9.00
CA GLU A 85 10.42 6.07 10.09
C GLU A 85 10.82 5.18 11.28
N LEU A 86 9.95 4.26 11.71
CA LEU A 86 10.26 3.31 12.76
C LEU A 86 11.42 2.38 12.38
N GLU A 87 11.47 1.89 11.15
CA GLU A 87 12.59 1.08 10.65
C GLU A 87 13.91 1.86 10.69
N ASN A 88 13.90 3.14 10.34
CA ASN A 88 15.07 3.99 10.39
C ASN A 88 15.53 4.23 11.85
N GLN A 89 14.59 4.50 12.75
CA GLN A 89 14.88 4.66 14.18
C GLN A 89 15.45 3.37 14.79
N LEU A 90 14.88 2.22 14.47
CA LEU A 90 15.35 0.91 14.93
C LEU A 90 16.74 0.57 14.42
N ASN A 91 17.09 1.00 13.21
CA ASN A 91 18.39 0.73 12.60
C ASN A 91 19.41 1.85 12.81
N THR A 92 19.02 2.92 13.50
CA THR A 92 19.97 3.98 13.87
C THR A 92 20.93 3.48 14.96
N VAL A 93 22.22 3.57 14.67
CA VAL A 93 23.32 3.20 15.57
C VAL A 93 24.33 4.33 15.65
N TYR A 94 25.15 4.30 16.69
CA TYR A 94 26.13 5.35 16.96
C TYR A 94 27.49 4.73 17.18
N TYR A 95 28.53 5.33 16.61
CA TYR A 95 29.89 4.87 16.90
C TYR A 95 30.85 6.04 17.12
N ILE A 96 31.89 5.78 17.88
CA ILE A 96 33.00 6.68 18.09
C ILE A 96 34.33 5.92 18.18
N VAL A 97 35.36 6.48 17.56
CA VAL A 97 36.74 6.00 17.64
C VAL A 97 37.58 7.14 18.20
N GLY A 98 38.27 6.90 19.31
CA GLY A 98 39.06 7.96 19.96
C GLY A 98 40.15 7.47 20.88
N ALA A 99 41.09 8.36 21.22
CA ALA A 99 42.10 8.05 22.21
C ALA A 99 41.48 7.82 23.59
N GLU A 100 41.98 6.83 24.34
CA GLU A 100 41.45 6.50 25.68
C GLU A 100 41.39 7.74 26.60
N LYS A 101 42.35 8.64 26.49
CA LYS A 101 42.41 9.86 27.30
C LYS A 101 41.28 10.82 26.91
N GLU A 102 41.09 11.07 25.62
CA GLU A 102 40.06 11.98 25.09
C GLU A 102 38.66 11.49 25.41
N LEU A 103 38.39 10.20 25.17
CA LEU A 103 37.08 9.61 25.48
C LEU A 103 36.75 9.64 26.97
N ARG A 104 37.76 9.56 27.82
CA ARG A 104 37.60 9.68 29.26
C ARG A 104 37.37 11.13 29.70
N ASP A 105 38.15 12.06 29.16
CA ASP A 105 38.00 13.49 29.45
C ASP A 105 36.63 14.02 28.99
N ALA A 106 36.10 13.47 27.89
CA ALA A 106 34.75 13.67 27.41
C ALA A 106 33.68 12.88 28.19
N GLN A 107 34.05 12.12 29.21
CA GLN A 107 33.13 11.31 30.02
C GLN A 107 32.37 10.23 29.24
N ILE A 108 32.86 9.81 28.08
CA ILE A 108 32.27 8.76 27.25
C ILE A 108 32.59 7.38 27.80
N ILE A 109 33.81 7.22 28.35
CA ILE A 109 34.27 5.97 29.00
C ILE A 109 34.73 6.23 30.41
N ASN A 110 34.54 5.24 31.27
CA ASN A 110 35.07 5.23 32.64
C ASN A 110 36.04 4.10 32.80
N LYS A 111 36.98 4.29 33.71
CA LYS A 111 37.96 3.26 34.11
C LYS A 111 37.55 2.70 35.46
N GLN A 112 37.04 1.48 35.49
CA GLN A 112 36.64 0.81 36.73
C GLN A 112 37.65 -0.29 37.12
N GLY A 113 37.81 -0.49 38.43
CA GLY A 113 38.62 -1.53 39.02
C GLY A 113 39.95 -1.04 39.61
N PHE A 114 40.32 -1.63 40.76
CA PHE A 114 41.57 -1.32 41.47
C PHE A 114 42.76 -2.18 40.93
N ILE A 115 42.46 -3.43 40.56
CA ILE A 115 43.37 -4.38 39.94
C ILE A 115 42.73 -4.87 38.64
N GLY A 116 43.40 -4.71 37.48
CA GLY A 116 42.85 -5.08 36.18
C GLY A 116 41.79 -4.08 35.67
N ARG A 117 42.18 -2.80 35.57
CA ARG A 117 41.28 -1.71 35.17
C ARG A 117 40.57 -1.97 33.84
N THR A 118 39.27 -2.17 33.87
CA THR A 118 38.43 -2.36 32.68
C THR A 118 37.81 -1.03 32.24
N LEU A 119 37.80 -0.78 30.92
CA LEU A 119 37.13 0.36 30.34
C LEU A 119 35.63 0.01 30.22
N THR A 120 34.76 0.90 30.66
CA THR A 120 33.31 0.75 30.55
C THR A 120 32.69 1.99 29.93
N ALA A 121 31.66 1.78 29.09
CA ALA A 121 30.90 2.88 28.54
C ALA A 121 30.15 3.63 29.65
N ASN A 122 30.13 4.97 29.55
CA ASN A 122 29.35 5.79 30.47
C ASN A 122 27.96 5.93 29.92
N GLN A 123 26.95 5.41 30.62
CA GLN A 123 25.52 5.49 30.23
C GLN A 123 24.96 6.93 30.18
N LYS A 124 25.70 7.90 30.76
CA LYS A 124 25.34 9.34 30.74
C LYS A 124 26.06 10.13 29.64
N GLY A 125 26.86 9.46 28.81
CA GLY A 125 27.58 10.11 27.70
C GLY A 125 26.65 10.75 26.70
N ARG A 126 26.95 12.00 26.29
CA ARG A 126 26.18 12.70 25.25
C ARG A 126 26.50 12.07 23.90
N LEU A 127 25.47 11.70 23.16
CA LEU A 127 25.62 11.15 21.82
C LEU A 127 26.03 12.20 20.76
N ASP A 128 26.10 13.48 21.13
CA ASP A 128 26.45 14.59 20.23
C ASP A 128 27.85 14.44 19.58
N SER A 129 28.74 13.69 20.24
CA SER A 129 30.09 13.41 19.75
C SER A 129 30.23 12.12 18.95
N PHE A 130 29.13 11.37 18.79
CA PHE A 130 29.13 10.12 18.07
C PHE A 130 28.73 10.32 16.61
N THR A 131 29.28 9.49 15.75
CA THR A 131 28.83 9.40 14.36
C THR A 131 27.61 8.51 14.31
N GLN A 132 26.51 9.06 13.79
CA GLN A 132 25.29 8.30 13.52
C GLN A 132 25.44 7.52 12.22
N ALA A 133 24.95 6.28 12.19
CA ALA A 133 24.98 5.42 11.02
C ALA A 133 23.76 4.50 11.00
N ASP A 134 23.55 3.85 9.87
CA ASP A 134 22.52 2.81 9.72
C ASP A 134 23.18 1.43 9.96
N ALA A 135 22.65 0.67 10.91
CA ALA A 135 23.12 -0.66 11.27
C ALA A 135 23.16 -1.63 10.07
N ARG A 136 22.29 -1.44 9.09
CA ARG A 136 22.19 -2.26 7.88
C ARG A 136 23.30 -1.98 6.87
N LEU A 137 23.85 -0.77 6.91
CA LEU A 137 24.84 -0.28 5.94
C LEU A 137 26.26 -0.23 6.52
N LEU A 138 26.39 -0.10 7.85
CA LEU A 138 27.68 0.01 8.53
C LEU A 138 28.32 -1.38 8.66
N THR A 139 29.11 -1.75 7.67
CA THR A 139 29.83 -3.04 7.63
C THR A 139 31.27 -2.93 8.14
N GLU A 140 31.87 -1.73 8.15
CA GLU A 140 33.21 -1.51 8.63
C GLU A 140 33.36 -0.14 9.28
N VAL A 141 34.29 -0.06 10.27
CA VAL A 141 34.66 1.18 10.94
C VAL A 141 36.18 1.36 10.84
N PRO A 142 36.66 2.42 10.16
CA PRO A 142 38.09 2.69 10.06
C PRO A 142 38.64 3.07 11.42
N VAL A 143 39.82 2.53 11.78
CA VAL A 143 40.48 2.77 13.06
C VAL A 143 41.92 3.31 12.88
N GLY A 144 42.78 2.62 12.13
CA GLY A 144 44.17 3.06 11.79
C GLY A 144 45.09 3.25 13.00
N GLN A 145 44.86 2.54 14.10
CA GLN A 145 45.56 2.80 15.37
C GLN A 145 46.13 1.52 15.99
N LYS A 146 47.05 1.72 16.93
CA LYS A 146 47.65 0.63 17.74
C LYS A 146 46.85 0.43 19.03
N ARG A 147 46.95 -0.77 19.61
CA ARG A 147 46.35 -1.09 20.92
C ARG A 147 44.86 -0.71 21.01
N VAL A 148 44.11 -1.18 20.04
CA VAL A 148 42.66 -0.93 19.92
C VAL A 148 41.92 -1.83 20.90
N THR A 149 40.89 -1.27 21.53
CA THR A 149 39.96 -1.99 22.41
C THR A 149 38.55 -1.58 22.11
N VAL A 150 37.67 -2.55 21.86
CA VAL A 150 36.21 -2.34 21.78
C VAL A 150 35.70 -2.28 23.23
N VAL A 151 35.13 -1.13 23.60
CA VAL A 151 34.69 -0.85 24.98
C VAL A 151 33.27 -1.32 25.26
N THR A 152 32.40 -1.19 24.26
CA THR A 152 31.01 -1.65 24.33
C THR A 152 30.91 -3.16 24.14
N THR A 153 29.90 -3.77 24.72
CA THR A 153 29.70 -5.21 24.66
C THR A 153 29.03 -5.59 23.32
N HIS A 154 29.76 -6.35 22.52
CA HIS A 154 29.26 -6.93 21.27
C HIS A 154 29.72 -8.41 21.22
N PRO A 155 28.93 -9.32 20.62
CA PRO A 155 29.34 -10.71 20.47
C PRO A 155 30.66 -10.84 19.67
N GLU A 156 31.63 -11.54 20.18
CA GLU A 156 32.99 -11.63 19.58
C GLU A 156 32.98 -12.30 18.19
N ASP A 157 31.99 -13.14 17.92
CA ASP A 157 31.82 -13.83 16.65
C ASP A 157 31.11 -12.98 15.59
N SER A 158 30.62 -11.79 15.95
CA SER A 158 29.93 -10.86 15.08
C SER A 158 30.79 -9.79 14.41
N TYR A 159 32.06 -9.69 14.82
CA TYR A 159 33.02 -8.73 14.26
C TYR A 159 34.46 -9.26 14.31
N ARG A 160 35.35 -8.61 13.57
CA ARG A 160 36.77 -8.86 13.61
C ARG A 160 37.57 -7.56 13.46
N LEU A 161 38.74 -7.52 14.06
CA LEU A 161 39.72 -6.43 13.88
C LEU A 161 40.73 -6.84 12.79
N GLU A 162 40.84 -6.05 11.73
CA GLU A 162 41.77 -6.28 10.63
C GLU A 162 42.94 -5.28 10.68
N GLY A 163 44.15 -5.76 10.38
CA GLY A 163 45.35 -4.92 10.35
C GLY A 163 46.65 -5.72 10.26
N ASP A 164 47.80 -5.05 10.30
CA ASP A 164 49.13 -5.61 10.10
C ASP A 164 49.79 -6.11 11.40
N GLY A 165 49.02 -6.63 12.33
CA GLY A 165 49.51 -7.15 13.62
C GLY A 165 49.97 -6.10 14.64
N LYS A 166 50.45 -4.95 14.21
CA LYS A 166 50.82 -3.80 15.08
C LYS A 166 49.79 -2.67 15.03
N VAL A 167 49.13 -2.51 13.91
CA VAL A 167 48.12 -1.47 13.66
C VAL A 167 46.83 -2.14 13.23
N VAL A 168 45.74 -1.85 13.91
CA VAL A 168 44.38 -2.23 13.49
C VAL A 168 43.89 -1.19 12.50
N SER A 169 43.77 -1.59 11.26
CA SER A 169 43.28 -0.70 10.16
C SER A 169 41.82 -0.40 10.29
N ARG A 170 41.01 -1.43 10.59
CA ARG A 170 39.55 -1.31 10.68
C ARG A 170 38.93 -2.41 11.57
N LEU A 171 37.74 -2.14 12.06
CA LEU A 171 36.85 -3.14 12.61
C LEU A 171 35.85 -3.51 11.49
N VAL A 172 35.71 -4.80 11.21
CA VAL A 172 34.75 -5.34 10.22
C VAL A 172 33.61 -6.05 10.95
N ILE A 173 32.41 -5.66 10.70
CA ILE A 173 31.20 -6.28 11.24
C ILE A 173 30.82 -7.43 10.29
N THR A 174 30.88 -8.66 10.78
CA THR A 174 30.60 -9.87 10.01
C THR A 174 29.13 -10.28 10.06
N ASP A 175 28.44 -9.98 11.15
CA ASP A 175 27.01 -10.19 11.35
C ASP A 175 26.38 -8.94 12.00
N PRO A 176 25.86 -7.99 11.22
CA PRO A 176 25.29 -6.76 11.75
C PRO A 176 24.11 -6.99 12.70
N ALA A 177 23.27 -7.99 12.45
CA ALA A 177 22.10 -8.27 13.29
C ALA A 177 22.54 -8.66 14.71
N ARG A 178 23.47 -9.59 14.83
CA ARG A 178 24.03 -10.01 16.12
C ARG A 178 24.89 -8.94 16.76
N PHE A 179 25.67 -8.21 15.96
CA PHE A 179 26.56 -7.18 16.48
C PHE A 179 25.79 -6.07 17.21
N TRP A 180 24.68 -5.61 16.64
CA TRP A 180 23.87 -4.53 17.21
C TRP A 180 22.77 -5.00 18.16
N GLU A 181 22.64 -6.29 18.42
CA GLU A 181 21.64 -6.86 19.33
C GLU A 181 21.84 -6.39 20.78
N SER A 182 23.10 -6.41 21.26
CA SER A 182 23.43 -6.08 22.66
C SER A 182 23.58 -4.59 22.90
N SER A 183 23.96 -3.80 21.90
CA SER A 183 24.18 -2.36 22.02
C SER A 183 24.01 -1.65 20.68
N LYS A 184 23.28 -0.54 20.67
CA LYS A 184 23.19 0.39 19.53
C LYS A 184 24.34 1.41 19.48
N VAL A 185 25.30 1.31 20.41
CA VAL A 185 26.45 2.20 20.51
C VAL A 185 27.73 1.39 20.45
N LEU A 186 28.64 1.78 19.57
CA LEU A 186 30.00 1.21 19.46
C LEU A 186 31.03 2.23 19.89
N ILE A 187 31.81 1.89 20.86
CA ILE A 187 32.94 2.71 21.34
C ILE A 187 34.26 1.94 21.14
N ILE A 188 35.13 2.49 20.34
CA ILE A 188 36.47 1.96 20.07
C ILE A 188 37.48 2.92 20.67
N SER A 189 38.27 2.44 21.62
CA SER A 189 39.37 3.20 22.20
C SER A 189 40.74 2.70 21.73
N TYR A 190 41.72 3.60 21.65
CA TYR A 190 43.11 3.27 21.36
C TYR A 190 44.07 4.01 22.32
N LYS A 191 45.30 3.47 22.43
CA LYS A 191 46.38 4.07 23.23
C LYS A 191 47.50 4.53 22.34
#